data_b66e4fd2447aec5f90ebed5492fb77d3
#
_entry.id   b66e4fd2447aec5f90ebed5492fb77d3
#
_cell.length_a   1.000
_cell.length_b   1.000
_cell.length_c   1.000
_cell.angle_alpha   90.00
_cell.angle_beta   90.00
_cell.angle_gamma   90.00
#
_symmetry.space_group_name_H-M   'P 1'
#
loop_
_entity.id
_entity.type
_entity.pdbx_description
1 polymer ?
#
loop_
_entity_poly.entity_id
_entity_poly.type
_entity_poly.pdbx_seq_one_letter_code
_entity_poly.pdbx_strand_id
1 'polypeptide(L)'
;LLVHDRPIRRHADDSIVRIVAGREQVLRRARGYAPLPIAIRRAAPPLLAVGGHLKNTVALARGGEVFLSQHIGDLETPEARRAQEAAADDLARLLAVEPRRVACDLHPDYASTRFAHGRGLPVAEVQHHAAHAWACLAENDLEPPALAVCWDGAGWGPDGTVWGGEFLAVDAEDCRRMGTLRTFPLPGGEAAMREGRRAALGLLWEMLGPRLFDQSALAPVRNLTASERINFAAMLRRGLNSPRTSSAGRLFDAAAALLEVCSVSRFEGQAAMELEFAARRAGPPPPAYPFRCVRSGGAAAELDWRPTFAALLAEHAAAQSPAIPAARFHATLAAMIVAMAQREGRERVLLTGGCFQNRLLLELAIAGLRRAGFRPYWHQRVPPGDGGLALGQAVAVARQANGEEGDGCASASRVKS
;
A
#
# COMPACT_ATOMS: atom_id res chain seq x y z
N LEU A 1 1.67 0.30 35.84
CA LEU A 1 2.08 -0.75 34.88
C LEU A 1 2.23 -2.06 35.63
N LEU A 2 1.68 -3.13 35.05
CA LEU A 2 1.92 -4.49 35.52
C LEU A 2 3.19 -4.99 34.82
N VAL A 3 4.19 -5.38 35.61
CA VAL A 3 5.48 -5.89 35.11
C VAL A 3 5.80 -7.22 35.75
N HIS A 4 6.68 -8.01 35.12
CA HIS A 4 7.17 -9.27 35.65
C HIS A 4 8.67 -9.45 35.30
N ASP A 5 9.36 -10.33 35.98
CA ASP A 5 10.78 -10.62 35.84
C ASP A 5 11.08 -11.82 34.92
N ARG A 6 10.04 -12.45 34.35
CA ARG A 6 10.22 -13.58 33.43
C ARG A 6 10.80 -13.09 32.11
N PRO A 7 11.82 -13.77 31.55
CA PRO A 7 12.35 -13.43 30.26
C PRO A 7 11.28 -13.64 29.15
N ILE A 8 11.12 -12.66 28.27
CA ILE A 8 10.25 -12.75 27.10
C ILE A 8 11.00 -13.56 26.04
N ARG A 9 10.59 -14.83 25.86
CA ARG A 9 11.20 -15.75 24.87
C ARG A 9 10.86 -15.37 23.46
N ARG A 10 9.62 -14.91 23.22
CA ARG A 10 9.13 -14.51 21.91
C ARG A 10 8.23 -13.29 22.04
N HIS A 11 8.56 -12.24 21.34
CA HIS A 11 7.72 -11.07 21.24
C HIS A 11 6.45 -11.41 20.42
N ALA A 12 5.29 -11.13 20.97
CA ALA A 12 4.01 -11.32 20.29
C ALA A 12 2.97 -10.34 20.84
N ASP A 13 2.52 -9.43 20.00
CA ASP A 13 1.42 -8.51 20.28
C ASP A 13 0.07 -9.20 20.18
N ASP A 14 -0.99 -8.49 20.58
CA ASP A 14 -2.36 -8.88 20.27
C ASP A 14 -2.69 -8.55 18.80
N SER A 15 -3.50 -9.40 18.19
CA SER A 15 -4.05 -9.14 16.86
C SER A 15 -5.07 -8.02 16.92
N ILE A 16 -5.15 -7.24 15.83
CA ILE A 16 -6.16 -6.20 15.67
C ILE A 16 -7.00 -6.56 14.46
N VAL A 17 -8.31 -6.58 14.65
CA VAL A 17 -9.28 -6.88 13.60
C VAL A 17 -10.36 -5.82 13.51
N ARG A 18 -10.97 -5.70 12.35
CA ARG A 18 -12.06 -4.78 12.04
C ARG A 18 -13.10 -5.50 11.19
N ILE A 19 -14.38 -5.21 11.41
CA ILE A 19 -15.45 -5.74 10.54
C ILE A 19 -15.66 -4.77 9.37
N VAL A 20 -15.50 -5.26 8.15
CA VAL A 20 -15.68 -4.52 6.90
C VAL A 20 -16.58 -5.31 5.97
N ALA A 21 -17.65 -4.68 5.46
CA ALA A 21 -18.65 -5.32 4.60
C ALA A 21 -19.15 -6.67 5.15
N GLY A 22 -19.33 -6.75 6.49
CA GLY A 22 -19.82 -7.94 7.19
C GLY A 22 -18.80 -9.06 7.37
N ARG A 23 -17.53 -8.85 7.03
CA ARG A 23 -16.44 -9.82 7.19
C ARG A 23 -15.33 -9.26 8.06
N GLU A 24 -14.64 -10.17 8.75
CA GLU A 24 -13.44 -9.84 9.50
C GLU A 24 -12.32 -9.41 8.55
N GLN A 25 -11.58 -8.37 8.93
CA GLN A 25 -10.35 -7.92 8.29
C GLN A 25 -9.26 -7.77 9.36
N VAL A 26 -8.20 -8.54 9.24
CA VAL A 26 -7.04 -8.44 10.13
C VAL A 26 -6.21 -7.23 9.73
N LEU A 27 -5.95 -6.32 10.68
CA LEU A 27 -5.09 -5.14 10.52
C LEU A 27 -3.69 -5.38 11.08
N ARG A 28 -3.59 -6.14 12.17
CA ARG A 28 -2.35 -6.66 12.74
C ARG A 28 -2.52 -8.15 12.98
N ARG A 29 -1.64 -8.95 12.37
CA ARG A 29 -1.66 -10.40 12.47
C ARG A 29 -0.63 -10.86 13.50
N ALA A 30 -1.08 -11.36 14.64
CA ALA A 30 -0.22 -11.81 15.72
C ALA A 30 -0.90 -12.97 16.50
N ARG A 31 -1.11 -12.80 17.80
CA ARG A 31 -1.68 -13.83 18.68
C ARG A 31 -3.04 -14.32 18.18
N GLY A 32 -3.21 -15.64 18.09
CA GLY A 32 -4.43 -16.29 17.60
C GLY A 32 -4.49 -16.53 16.09
N TYR A 33 -3.70 -15.80 15.29
CA TYR A 33 -3.61 -15.93 13.82
C TYR A 33 -2.26 -16.46 13.36
N ALA A 34 -1.16 -15.97 13.91
CA ALA A 34 0.18 -16.45 13.60
C ALA A 34 0.55 -17.66 14.47
N PRO A 35 1.24 -18.67 13.93
CA PRO A 35 1.71 -18.81 12.55
C PRO A 35 0.80 -19.68 11.66
N LEU A 36 -0.53 -19.65 11.83
CA LEU A 36 -1.44 -20.46 11.02
C LEU A 36 -1.14 -20.26 9.51
N PRO A 37 -1.12 -21.36 8.71
CA PRO A 37 -0.76 -21.26 7.31
C PRO A 37 -1.82 -20.59 6.45
N ILE A 38 -1.36 -19.98 5.36
CA ILE A 38 -2.17 -19.59 4.22
C ILE A 38 -1.87 -20.58 3.10
N ALA A 39 -2.91 -21.27 2.62
CA ALA A 39 -2.79 -22.16 1.47
C ALA A 39 -2.52 -21.33 0.20
N ILE A 40 -1.64 -21.84 -0.65
CA ILE A 40 -1.33 -21.27 -1.96
C ILE A 40 -1.50 -22.31 -3.05
N ARG A 41 -2.00 -21.91 -4.22
CA ARG A 41 -2.32 -22.85 -5.32
C ARG A 41 -1.09 -23.42 -6.01
N ARG A 42 -0.03 -22.63 -6.13
CA ARG A 42 1.23 -23.10 -6.72
C ARG A 42 2.22 -23.42 -5.61
N ALA A 43 2.77 -24.63 -5.66
CA ALA A 43 3.76 -25.06 -4.68
C ALA A 43 5.00 -24.17 -4.72
N ALA A 44 5.43 -23.73 -3.55
CA ALA A 44 6.67 -22.98 -3.38
C ALA A 44 7.82 -23.91 -2.98
N PRO A 45 9.05 -23.66 -3.46
CA PRO A 45 10.24 -24.27 -2.87
C PRO A 45 10.38 -23.83 -1.40
N PRO A 46 11.21 -24.49 -0.59
CA PRO A 46 11.57 -23.97 0.73
C PRO A 46 12.13 -22.56 0.63
N LEU A 47 11.37 -21.55 1.07
CA LEU A 47 11.63 -20.14 0.85
C LEU A 47 11.34 -19.33 2.10
N LEU A 48 12.28 -18.44 2.47
CA LEU A 48 12.07 -17.40 3.46
C LEU A 48 11.71 -16.09 2.75
N ALA A 49 10.56 -15.48 3.08
CA ALA A 49 10.21 -14.13 2.66
C ALA A 49 10.32 -13.17 3.85
N VAL A 50 10.99 -12.03 3.68
CA VAL A 50 11.39 -11.16 4.80
C VAL A 50 10.51 -9.92 4.98
N GLY A 51 9.49 -9.75 4.14
CA GLY A 51 8.52 -8.65 4.24
C GLY A 51 9.09 -7.27 3.92
N GLY A 52 8.38 -6.23 4.36
CA GLY A 52 8.77 -4.83 4.20
C GLY A 52 9.60 -4.30 5.37
N HIS A 53 9.80 -2.98 5.39
CA HIS A 53 10.52 -2.28 6.46
C HIS A 53 9.61 -1.89 7.62
N LEU A 54 8.39 -1.46 7.30
CA LEU A 54 7.35 -1.08 8.27
C LEU A 54 6.39 -2.25 8.50
N LYS A 55 5.81 -2.33 9.70
CA LYS A 55 4.85 -3.39 10.09
C LYS A 55 5.31 -4.79 9.70
N ASN A 56 6.61 -5.03 9.80
CA ASN A 56 7.27 -6.22 9.29
C ASN A 56 6.64 -7.52 9.83
N THR A 57 6.60 -8.50 8.95
CA THR A 57 6.41 -9.92 9.21
C THR A 57 7.40 -10.69 8.35
N VAL A 58 7.79 -11.88 8.77
CA VAL A 58 8.50 -12.83 7.90
C VAL A 58 7.57 -13.99 7.57
N ALA A 59 7.83 -14.68 6.47
CA ALA A 59 7.07 -15.87 6.11
C ALA A 59 8.00 -16.98 5.64
N LEU A 60 7.62 -18.22 5.96
CA LEU A 60 8.27 -19.43 5.46
C LEU A 60 7.30 -20.18 4.57
N ALA A 61 7.69 -20.41 3.32
CA ALA A 61 6.91 -21.18 2.36
C ALA A 61 7.47 -22.58 2.19
N ARG A 62 6.57 -23.57 2.08
CA ARG A 62 6.87 -24.97 1.81
C ARG A 62 5.70 -25.64 1.11
N GLY A 63 5.92 -26.12 -0.11
CA GLY A 63 4.86 -26.76 -0.88
C GLY A 63 3.67 -25.82 -1.06
N GLY A 64 2.46 -26.27 -0.75
CA GLY A 64 1.23 -25.52 -0.90
C GLY A 64 0.89 -24.57 0.26
N GLU A 65 1.81 -24.26 1.15
CA GLU A 65 1.53 -23.51 2.37
C GLU A 65 2.58 -22.40 2.63
N VAL A 66 2.09 -21.25 3.12
CA VAL A 66 2.94 -20.14 3.58
C VAL A 66 2.59 -19.82 5.04
N PHE A 67 3.58 -19.89 5.91
CA PHE A 67 3.47 -19.64 7.34
C PHE A 67 4.00 -18.24 7.64
N LEU A 68 3.12 -17.31 8.04
CA LEU A 68 3.51 -15.97 8.43
C LEU A 68 3.82 -15.91 9.91
N SER A 69 4.89 -15.20 10.28
CA SER A 69 5.19 -14.87 11.68
C SER A 69 4.11 -13.96 12.29
N GLN A 70 4.20 -13.80 13.60
CA GLN A 70 3.53 -12.67 14.27
C GLN A 70 4.09 -11.34 13.73
N HIS A 71 3.30 -10.28 13.91
CA HIS A 71 3.73 -8.90 13.67
C HIS A 71 5.01 -8.59 14.47
N ILE A 72 6.03 -8.09 13.78
CA ILE A 72 7.31 -7.70 14.35
C ILE A 72 7.34 -6.19 14.57
N GLY A 73 6.78 -5.42 13.63
CA GLY A 73 6.73 -3.97 13.65
C GLY A 73 7.78 -3.32 12.76
N ASP A 74 8.08 -2.07 13.04
CA ASP A 74 8.97 -1.26 12.21
C ASP A 74 10.45 -1.58 12.52
N LEU A 75 11.26 -1.82 11.49
CA LEU A 75 12.65 -2.27 11.61
C LEU A 75 13.64 -1.10 11.80
N GLU A 76 13.19 0.01 12.36
CA GLU A 76 14.04 1.17 12.60
C GLU A 76 15.08 0.91 13.68
N THR A 77 14.74 0.15 14.72
CA THR A 77 15.61 -0.10 15.86
C THR A 77 16.41 -1.40 15.74
N PRO A 78 17.59 -1.51 16.37
CA PRO A 78 18.34 -2.76 16.43
C PRO A 78 17.56 -3.91 17.09
N GLU A 79 16.69 -3.60 18.08
CA GLU A 79 15.85 -4.57 18.77
C GLU A 79 14.83 -5.20 17.83
N ALA A 80 14.14 -4.39 17.00
CA ALA A 80 13.19 -4.87 16.02
C ALA A 80 13.86 -5.75 14.95
N ARG A 81 15.07 -5.39 14.52
CA ARG A 81 15.88 -6.20 13.58
C ARG A 81 16.24 -7.55 14.17
N ARG A 82 16.72 -7.59 15.45
CA ARG A 82 16.95 -8.86 16.15
C ARG A 82 15.68 -9.69 16.30
N ALA A 83 14.53 -9.06 16.53
CA ALA A 83 13.25 -9.75 16.58
C ALA A 83 12.88 -10.36 15.22
N GLN A 84 13.18 -9.69 14.10
CA GLN A 84 13.00 -10.22 12.75
C GLN A 84 13.87 -11.46 12.52
N GLU A 85 15.16 -11.38 12.84
CA GLU A 85 16.09 -12.51 12.73
C GLU A 85 15.61 -13.71 13.56
N ALA A 86 15.27 -13.46 14.83
CA ALA A 86 14.76 -14.50 15.72
C ALA A 86 13.47 -15.12 15.21
N ALA A 87 12.54 -14.32 14.66
CA ALA A 87 11.29 -14.83 14.11
C ALA A 87 11.51 -15.71 12.87
N ALA A 88 12.45 -15.35 11.99
CA ALA A 88 12.81 -16.14 10.81
C ALA A 88 13.41 -17.51 11.23
N ASP A 89 14.37 -17.50 12.14
CA ASP A 89 15.02 -18.72 12.63
C ASP A 89 14.07 -19.61 13.47
N ASP A 90 13.17 -18.99 14.25
CA ASP A 90 12.15 -19.71 15.01
C ASP A 90 11.13 -20.41 14.11
N LEU A 91 10.68 -19.77 13.01
CA LEU A 91 9.78 -20.40 12.05
C LEU A 91 10.48 -21.58 11.35
N ALA A 92 11.74 -21.42 10.92
CA ALA A 92 12.50 -22.47 10.28
C ALA A 92 12.64 -23.70 11.18
N ARG A 93 12.98 -23.50 12.46
CA ARG A 93 13.06 -24.56 13.46
C ARG A 93 11.71 -25.21 13.78
N LEU A 94 10.66 -24.39 13.95
CA LEU A 94 9.31 -24.87 14.28
C LEU A 94 8.75 -25.79 13.20
N LEU A 95 8.98 -25.44 11.95
CA LEU A 95 8.46 -26.16 10.79
C LEU A 95 9.43 -27.22 10.24
N ALA A 96 10.63 -27.33 10.83
CA ALA A 96 11.71 -28.19 10.34
C ALA A 96 11.97 -27.98 8.83
N VAL A 97 12.05 -26.71 8.40
CA VAL A 97 12.28 -26.30 7.01
C VAL A 97 13.57 -25.48 6.92
N GLU A 98 14.46 -25.89 6.05
CA GLU A 98 15.67 -25.15 5.70
C GLU A 98 15.41 -24.37 4.41
N PRO A 99 15.36 -23.02 4.44
CA PRO A 99 15.14 -22.20 3.25
C PRO A 99 16.31 -22.35 2.27
N ARG A 100 15.99 -22.45 0.98
CA ARG A 100 16.96 -22.51 -0.11
C ARG A 100 17.07 -21.20 -0.90
N ARG A 101 16.12 -20.29 -0.70
CA ARG A 101 16.05 -18.96 -1.31
C ARG A 101 15.49 -17.96 -0.29
N VAL A 102 15.75 -16.69 -0.51
CA VAL A 102 15.15 -15.59 0.26
C VAL A 102 14.44 -14.65 -0.70
N ALA A 103 13.22 -14.23 -0.35
CA ALA A 103 12.49 -13.17 -1.06
C ALA A 103 12.46 -11.90 -0.21
N CYS A 104 12.68 -10.73 -0.84
CA CYS A 104 12.66 -9.43 -0.20
C CYS A 104 11.99 -8.37 -1.08
N ASP A 105 11.83 -7.17 -0.52
CA ASP A 105 11.37 -6.00 -1.27
C ASP A 105 12.46 -5.49 -2.23
N LEU A 106 12.04 -4.89 -3.34
CA LEU A 106 12.95 -4.26 -4.32
C LEU A 106 13.66 -3.02 -3.74
N HIS A 107 13.17 -2.45 -2.63
CA HIS A 107 13.77 -1.26 -2.03
C HIS A 107 15.14 -1.57 -1.41
N PRO A 108 16.26 -0.97 -1.92
CA PRO A 108 17.61 -1.37 -1.54
C PRO A 108 17.97 -1.05 -0.08
N ASP A 109 17.38 0.02 0.46
CA ASP A 109 17.73 0.55 1.79
C ASP A 109 16.89 -0.03 2.93
N TYR A 110 15.92 -0.90 2.64
CA TYR A 110 15.17 -1.54 3.70
C TYR A 110 16.04 -2.46 4.56
N ALA A 111 15.85 -2.41 5.87
CA ALA A 111 16.56 -3.30 6.78
C ALA A 111 16.26 -4.78 6.47
N SER A 112 15.01 -5.09 6.07
CA SER A 112 14.61 -6.42 5.62
C SER A 112 15.37 -6.86 4.35
N THR A 113 15.55 -5.97 3.37
CA THR A 113 16.34 -6.27 2.16
C THR A 113 17.81 -6.55 2.49
N ARG A 114 18.42 -5.72 3.34
CA ARG A 114 19.79 -5.97 3.82
C ARG A 114 19.92 -7.29 4.58
N PHE A 115 18.93 -7.63 5.40
CA PHE A 115 18.88 -8.93 6.08
C PHE A 115 18.81 -10.09 5.08
N ALA A 116 17.99 -9.99 4.03
CA ALA A 116 17.90 -11.01 2.98
C ALA A 116 19.25 -11.27 2.31
N HIS A 117 19.93 -10.21 1.87
CA HIS A 117 21.28 -10.32 1.25
C HIS A 117 22.33 -10.87 2.20
N GLY A 118 22.22 -10.63 3.51
CA GLY A 118 23.11 -11.17 4.54
C GLY A 118 22.95 -12.66 4.83
N ARG A 119 21.92 -13.33 4.32
CA ARG A 119 21.64 -14.76 4.61
C ARG A 119 22.50 -15.74 3.81
N GLY A 120 23.25 -15.29 2.82
CA GLY A 120 24.11 -16.16 1.99
C GLY A 120 23.34 -17.12 1.07
N LEU A 121 22.06 -16.88 0.84
CA LEU A 121 21.18 -17.65 -0.05
C LEU A 121 20.85 -16.84 -1.32
N PRO A 122 20.44 -17.50 -2.42
CA PRO A 122 19.90 -16.79 -3.58
C PRO A 122 18.74 -15.89 -3.19
N VAL A 123 18.80 -14.60 -3.58
CA VAL A 123 17.79 -13.59 -3.26
C VAL A 123 16.90 -13.35 -4.48
N ALA A 124 15.59 -13.30 -4.25
CA ALA A 124 14.59 -12.86 -5.21
C ALA A 124 14.00 -11.52 -4.73
N GLU A 125 14.17 -10.48 -5.51
CA GLU A 125 13.60 -9.16 -5.24
C GLU A 125 12.21 -9.06 -5.87
N VAL A 126 11.22 -8.62 -5.08
CA VAL A 126 9.82 -8.51 -5.50
C VAL A 126 9.38 -7.05 -5.35
N GLN A 127 8.80 -6.49 -6.41
CA GLN A 127 8.27 -5.14 -6.39
C GLN A 127 7.14 -5.04 -5.34
N HIS A 128 7.18 -3.99 -4.52
CA HIS A 128 6.33 -3.77 -3.35
C HIS A 128 4.82 -3.98 -3.64
N HIS A 129 4.30 -3.27 -4.65
CA HIS A 129 2.87 -3.33 -4.99
C HIS A 129 2.48 -4.64 -5.70
N ALA A 130 3.42 -5.27 -6.39
CA ALA A 130 3.22 -6.63 -6.90
C ALA A 130 3.09 -7.63 -5.72
N ALA A 131 3.89 -7.48 -4.66
CA ALA A 131 3.74 -8.29 -3.46
C ALA A 131 2.36 -8.09 -2.81
N HIS A 132 1.86 -6.86 -2.70
CA HIS A 132 0.49 -6.60 -2.24
C HIS A 132 -0.56 -7.32 -3.10
N ALA A 133 -0.44 -7.24 -4.42
CA ALA A 133 -1.37 -7.89 -5.34
C ALA A 133 -1.36 -9.42 -5.19
N TRP A 134 -0.18 -10.02 -5.14
CA TRP A 134 -0.01 -11.47 -4.95
C TRP A 134 -0.52 -11.95 -3.59
N ALA A 135 -0.32 -11.17 -2.53
CA ALA A 135 -0.85 -11.50 -1.21
C ALA A 135 -2.38 -11.56 -1.20
N CYS A 136 -3.03 -10.55 -1.78
CA CYS A 136 -4.49 -10.49 -1.86
C CYS A 136 -5.08 -11.59 -2.74
N LEU A 137 -4.43 -11.90 -3.86
CA LEU A 137 -4.84 -12.98 -4.76
C LEU A 137 -4.77 -14.34 -4.06
N ALA A 138 -3.65 -14.63 -3.40
CA ALA A 138 -3.41 -15.92 -2.74
C ALA A 138 -4.34 -16.14 -1.55
N GLU A 139 -4.52 -15.13 -0.70
CA GLU A 139 -5.40 -15.22 0.47
C GLU A 139 -6.85 -15.53 0.10
N ASN A 140 -7.32 -15.01 -1.04
CA ASN A 140 -8.67 -15.24 -1.55
C ASN A 140 -8.77 -16.50 -2.43
N ASP A 141 -7.73 -17.33 -2.48
CA ASP A 141 -7.68 -18.57 -3.28
C ASP A 141 -8.05 -18.31 -4.75
N LEU A 142 -7.41 -17.31 -5.37
CA LEU A 142 -7.68 -16.92 -6.75
C LEU A 142 -6.51 -17.26 -7.68
N GLU A 143 -6.85 -17.46 -8.95
CA GLU A 143 -5.90 -17.46 -10.06
C GLU A 143 -6.10 -16.24 -10.95
N PRO A 144 -5.03 -15.71 -11.57
CA PRO A 144 -5.16 -14.67 -12.59
C PRO A 144 -6.10 -15.09 -13.74
N PRO A 145 -6.62 -14.15 -14.55
CA PRO A 145 -6.31 -12.72 -14.51
C PRO A 145 -7.12 -11.96 -13.48
N ALA A 146 -6.55 -10.84 -12.97
CA ALA A 146 -7.23 -9.90 -12.10
C ALA A 146 -6.70 -8.47 -12.32
N LEU A 147 -7.47 -7.46 -11.90
CA LEU A 147 -6.99 -6.09 -11.70
C LEU A 147 -6.72 -5.88 -10.22
N ALA A 148 -5.50 -5.50 -9.85
CA ALA A 148 -5.18 -5.11 -8.49
C ALA A 148 -5.15 -3.59 -8.36
N VAL A 149 -5.90 -3.06 -7.42
CA VAL A 149 -5.83 -1.69 -6.93
C VAL A 149 -4.91 -1.71 -5.72
N CYS A 150 -3.67 -1.29 -5.93
CA CYS A 150 -2.61 -1.29 -4.92
C CYS A 150 -2.44 0.12 -4.38
N TRP A 151 -3.26 0.51 -3.38
CA TRP A 151 -3.26 1.85 -2.81
C TRP A 151 -2.64 1.87 -1.42
N ASP A 152 -1.53 2.59 -1.31
CA ASP A 152 -0.69 2.54 -0.12
C ASP A 152 -0.08 3.91 0.24
N GLY A 153 0.65 3.93 1.35
CA GLY A 153 1.37 5.10 1.86
C GLY A 153 2.63 5.43 1.06
N ALA A 154 3.44 4.43 0.76
CA ALA A 154 4.65 4.57 -0.04
C ALA A 154 5.21 3.18 -0.40
N GLY A 155 5.73 3.03 -1.61
CA GLY A 155 6.51 1.89 -2.05
C GLY A 155 7.49 2.31 -3.14
N TRP A 156 8.56 1.56 -3.32
CA TRP A 156 9.57 1.84 -4.33
C TRP A 156 9.03 1.56 -5.74
N GLY A 157 9.03 2.59 -6.60
CA GLY A 157 8.70 2.48 -8.01
C GLY A 157 9.96 2.26 -8.86
N PRO A 158 9.95 1.32 -9.81
CA PRO A 158 11.10 1.08 -10.68
C PRO A 158 11.40 2.27 -11.62
N ASP A 159 10.48 3.23 -11.71
CA ASP A 159 10.63 4.48 -12.46
C ASP A 159 11.24 5.61 -11.62
N GLY A 160 11.71 5.31 -10.40
CA GLY A 160 12.30 6.28 -9.48
C GLY A 160 11.29 7.18 -8.77
N THR A 161 10.00 6.92 -8.92
CA THR A 161 8.94 7.64 -8.18
C THR A 161 8.49 6.84 -6.95
N VAL A 162 7.87 7.52 -5.98
CA VAL A 162 7.24 6.87 -4.83
C VAL A 162 5.83 6.44 -5.24
N TRP A 163 5.64 5.13 -5.39
CA TRP A 163 4.34 4.55 -5.73
C TRP A 163 3.42 4.46 -4.52
N GLY A 164 2.11 4.22 -4.78
CA GLY A 164 1.09 4.01 -3.77
C GLY A 164 -0.31 4.36 -4.25
N GLY A 165 -0.50 4.59 -5.55
CA GLY A 165 -1.80 4.83 -6.18
C GLY A 165 -1.97 4.01 -7.46
N GLU A 166 -1.52 2.73 -7.45
CA GLU A 166 -1.30 1.95 -8.65
C GLU A 166 -2.48 1.02 -8.97
N PHE A 167 -2.65 0.78 -10.27
CA PHE A 167 -3.54 -0.25 -10.82
C PHE A 167 -2.69 -1.22 -11.62
N LEU A 168 -2.63 -2.48 -11.16
CA LEU A 168 -1.81 -3.51 -11.77
C LEU A 168 -2.68 -4.56 -12.45
N ALA A 169 -2.36 -4.89 -13.70
CA ALA A 169 -2.83 -6.12 -14.30
C ALA A 169 -2.04 -7.27 -13.69
N VAL A 170 -2.74 -8.20 -13.05
CA VAL A 170 -2.16 -9.43 -12.51
C VAL A 170 -2.40 -10.53 -13.54
N ASP A 171 -1.35 -11.00 -14.17
CA ASP A 171 -1.36 -12.08 -15.14
C ASP A 171 -0.72 -13.35 -14.54
N ALA A 172 -0.46 -14.41 -15.30
CA ALA A 172 -0.05 -15.71 -14.76
C ALA A 172 1.22 -15.65 -13.89
N GLU A 173 2.19 -14.82 -14.25
CA GLU A 173 3.52 -14.74 -13.63
C GLU A 173 3.98 -13.32 -13.35
N ASP A 174 3.24 -12.31 -13.82
CA ASP A 174 3.65 -10.91 -13.78
C ASP A 174 2.54 -9.98 -13.30
N CYS A 175 2.98 -8.82 -12.79
CA CYS A 175 2.13 -7.70 -12.42
C CYS A 175 2.57 -6.46 -13.21
N ARG A 176 1.74 -6.02 -14.15
CA ARG A 176 2.04 -4.89 -15.02
C ARG A 176 1.20 -3.66 -14.67
N ARG A 177 1.84 -2.50 -14.55
CA ARG A 177 1.18 -1.21 -14.28
C ARG A 177 0.27 -0.81 -15.45
N MET A 178 -1.03 -0.69 -15.19
CA MET A 178 -2.06 -0.28 -16.15
C MET A 178 -2.52 1.15 -15.93
N GLY A 179 -2.44 1.61 -14.69
CA GLY A 179 -2.85 2.96 -14.32
C GLY A 179 -2.24 3.42 -13.01
N THR A 180 -2.33 4.72 -12.78
CA THR A 180 -1.81 5.37 -11.57
C THR A 180 -2.61 6.62 -11.26
N LEU A 181 -2.59 7.05 -10.01
CA LEU A 181 -2.98 8.41 -9.65
C LEU A 181 -1.92 9.40 -10.19
N ARG A 182 -2.38 10.58 -10.64
CA ARG A 182 -1.48 11.65 -11.06
C ARG A 182 -0.43 11.94 -10.00
N THR A 183 0.85 12.00 -10.40
CA THR A 183 1.94 12.27 -9.47
C THR A 183 2.03 13.75 -9.08
N PHE A 184 2.54 14.01 -7.88
CA PHE A 184 2.86 15.36 -7.38
C PHE A 184 4.15 15.32 -6.54
N PRO A 185 4.86 16.46 -6.41
CA PRO A 185 6.10 16.51 -5.63
C PRO A 185 5.80 16.43 -4.12
N LEU A 186 6.71 15.81 -3.35
CA LEU A 186 6.60 15.61 -1.92
C LEU A 186 7.74 16.34 -1.19
N PRO A 187 7.59 17.66 -0.91
CA PRO A 187 8.67 18.45 -0.35
C PRO A 187 9.05 17.99 1.07
N GLY A 188 10.31 17.60 1.23
CA GLY A 188 10.85 17.05 2.47
C GLY A 188 10.91 15.52 2.51
N GLY A 189 10.50 14.81 1.44
CA GLY A 189 10.59 13.34 1.39
C GLY A 189 9.91 12.68 2.60
N GLU A 190 10.66 11.99 3.44
CA GLU A 190 10.15 11.30 4.64
C GLU A 190 9.44 12.24 5.64
N ALA A 191 9.86 13.49 5.77
CA ALA A 191 9.16 14.43 6.65
C ALA A 191 7.70 14.65 6.23
N ALA A 192 7.39 14.50 4.93
CA ALA A 192 6.02 14.62 4.45
C ALA A 192 5.13 13.42 4.83
N MET A 193 5.70 12.32 5.31
CA MET A 193 4.93 11.20 5.87
C MET A 193 4.30 11.56 7.22
N ARG A 194 4.93 12.48 7.96
CA ARG A 194 4.44 12.97 9.27
C ARG A 194 3.70 14.29 9.15
N GLU A 195 4.14 15.18 8.24
CA GLU A 195 3.58 16.50 8.05
C GLU A 195 2.68 16.53 6.81
N GLY A 196 1.39 16.16 6.94
CA GLY A 196 0.41 16.19 5.86
C GLY A 196 0.29 17.54 5.14
N ARG A 197 0.63 18.65 5.82
CA ARG A 197 0.74 19.98 5.21
C ARG A 197 1.75 20.03 4.06
N ARG A 198 2.82 19.20 4.08
CA ARG A 198 3.81 19.12 3.00
C ARG A 198 3.24 18.39 1.78
N ALA A 199 2.49 17.31 1.98
CA ALA A 199 1.76 16.65 0.91
C ALA A 199 0.75 17.61 0.26
N ALA A 200 0.02 18.40 1.08
CA ALA A 200 -0.88 19.44 0.59
C ALA A 200 -0.17 20.53 -0.23
N LEU A 201 1.00 21.01 0.23
CA LEU A 201 1.81 21.97 -0.53
C LEU A 201 2.27 21.41 -1.88
N GLY A 202 2.74 20.16 -1.92
CA GLY A 202 3.13 19.51 -3.17
C GLY A 202 1.97 19.32 -4.14
N LEU A 203 0.81 18.88 -3.64
CA LEU A 203 -0.42 18.75 -4.40
C LEU A 203 -0.89 20.11 -4.97
N LEU A 204 -0.93 21.14 -4.16
CA LEU A 204 -1.29 22.48 -4.58
C LEU A 204 -0.28 23.07 -5.58
N TRP A 205 1.01 22.74 -5.43
CA TRP A 205 2.04 23.13 -6.41
C TRP A 205 1.77 22.51 -7.80
N GLU A 206 1.36 21.25 -7.84
CA GLU A 206 0.97 20.58 -9.10
C GLU A 206 -0.26 21.24 -9.74
N MET A 207 -1.14 21.87 -8.96
CA MET A 207 -2.33 22.59 -9.45
C MET A 207 -2.05 24.04 -9.86
N LEU A 208 -1.28 24.78 -9.09
CA LEU A 208 -1.18 26.23 -9.14
C LEU A 208 0.21 26.73 -9.57
N GLY A 209 1.22 25.85 -9.50
CA GLY A 209 2.61 26.25 -9.71
C GLY A 209 3.09 27.32 -8.72
N PRO A 210 3.92 28.27 -9.14
CA PRO A 210 4.46 29.33 -8.28
C PRO A 210 3.39 30.18 -7.59
N ARG A 211 2.19 30.32 -8.18
CA ARG A 211 1.07 31.07 -7.61
C ARG A 211 0.50 30.45 -6.32
N LEU A 212 0.93 29.23 -5.96
CA LEU A 212 0.59 28.62 -4.68
C LEU A 212 0.84 29.55 -3.49
N PHE A 213 2.00 30.18 -3.46
CA PHE A 213 2.43 30.99 -2.31
C PHE A 213 1.71 32.34 -2.20
N ASP A 214 0.91 32.73 -3.21
CA ASP A 214 0.02 33.89 -3.17
C ASP A 214 -1.34 33.55 -2.52
N GLN A 215 -1.62 32.23 -2.31
CA GLN A 215 -2.89 31.74 -1.77
C GLN A 215 -2.90 31.73 -0.24
N SER A 216 -2.85 32.90 0.40
CA SER A 216 -2.79 33.01 1.86
C SER A 216 -4.05 32.54 2.60
N ALA A 217 -5.17 32.35 1.90
CA ALA A 217 -6.40 31.77 2.47
C ALA A 217 -6.29 30.25 2.73
N LEU A 218 -5.43 29.54 2.00
CA LEU A 218 -5.28 28.09 2.15
C LEU A 218 -4.46 27.78 3.42
N ALA A 219 -5.01 26.93 4.30
CA ALA A 219 -4.41 26.60 5.59
C ALA A 219 -2.93 26.14 5.49
N PRO A 220 -2.52 25.26 4.54
CA PRO A 220 -1.12 24.87 4.41
C PRO A 220 -0.17 26.04 4.08
N VAL A 221 -0.67 27.11 3.44
CA VAL A 221 0.12 28.31 3.10
C VAL A 221 0.03 29.35 4.21
N ARG A 222 -1.18 29.57 4.75
CA ARG A 222 -1.46 30.52 5.82
C ARG A 222 -0.58 30.29 7.05
N ASN A 223 -0.36 29.04 7.39
CA ASN A 223 0.35 28.63 8.60
C ASN A 223 1.88 28.54 8.41
N LEU A 224 2.44 28.95 7.25
CA LEU A 224 3.88 28.98 7.02
C LEU A 224 4.49 30.25 7.61
N THR A 225 5.63 30.09 8.27
CA THR A 225 6.53 31.18 8.55
C THR A 225 7.14 31.75 7.26
N ALA A 226 7.67 32.99 7.30
CA ALA A 226 8.34 33.58 6.15
C ALA A 226 9.53 32.71 5.65
N SER A 227 10.30 32.12 6.57
CA SER A 227 11.41 31.21 6.25
C SER A 227 10.93 29.93 5.60
N GLU A 228 9.89 29.26 6.15
CA GLU A 228 9.31 28.05 5.55
C GLU A 228 8.79 28.32 4.15
N ARG A 229 8.12 29.46 3.92
CA ARG A 229 7.62 29.85 2.61
C ARG A 229 8.74 29.94 1.57
N ILE A 230 9.86 30.58 1.91
CA ILE A 230 11.04 30.69 1.05
C ILE A 230 11.63 29.31 0.76
N ASN A 231 11.78 28.48 1.81
CA ASN A 231 12.36 27.14 1.71
C ASN A 231 11.49 26.21 0.86
N PHE A 232 10.18 26.11 1.10
CA PHE A 232 9.29 25.28 0.29
C PHE A 232 9.21 25.75 -1.15
N ALA A 233 9.22 27.08 -1.39
CA ALA A 233 9.25 27.60 -2.75
C ALA A 233 10.54 27.20 -3.49
N ALA A 234 11.69 27.23 -2.83
CA ALA A 234 12.95 26.79 -3.39
C ALA A 234 12.98 25.28 -3.67
N MET A 235 12.51 24.47 -2.70
CA MET A 235 12.41 23.00 -2.84
C MET A 235 11.55 22.62 -4.02
N LEU A 236 10.35 23.15 -4.13
CA LEU A 236 9.38 22.81 -5.18
C LEU A 236 9.82 23.30 -6.57
N ARG A 237 10.42 24.50 -6.67
CA ARG A 237 10.95 25.03 -7.94
C ARG A 237 12.12 24.23 -8.47
N ARG A 238 13.00 23.74 -7.60
CA ARG A 238 14.26 23.08 -7.97
C ARG A 238 14.15 21.54 -7.88
N GLY A 239 13.03 21.00 -7.37
CA GLY A 239 12.88 19.57 -7.10
C GLY A 239 13.77 19.03 -5.98
N LEU A 240 14.29 19.93 -5.09
CA LEU A 240 15.22 19.55 -4.03
C LEU A 240 14.47 18.79 -2.93
N ASN A 241 14.94 17.59 -2.62
CA ASN A 241 14.31 16.69 -1.62
C ASN A 241 12.77 16.68 -1.77
N SER A 242 12.31 16.55 -3.01
CA SER A 242 10.90 16.61 -3.39
C SER A 242 10.59 15.49 -4.39
N PRO A 243 10.74 14.20 -3.99
CA PRO A 243 10.43 13.08 -4.87
C PRO A 243 8.98 13.18 -5.35
N ARG A 244 8.72 12.69 -6.56
CA ARG A 244 7.34 12.59 -7.07
C ARG A 244 6.67 11.36 -6.50
N THR A 245 5.37 11.50 -6.18
CA THR A 245 4.58 10.39 -5.64
C THR A 245 3.22 10.29 -6.31
N SER A 246 2.76 9.07 -6.52
CA SER A 246 1.38 8.70 -6.89
C SER A 246 0.55 8.25 -5.68
N SER A 247 1.11 8.27 -4.48
CA SER A 247 0.52 7.65 -3.29
C SER A 247 -0.89 8.16 -2.95
N ALA A 248 -1.82 7.22 -2.83
CA ALA A 248 -3.18 7.46 -2.32
C ALA A 248 -3.14 7.89 -0.84
N GLY A 249 -2.22 7.31 -0.04
CA GLY A 249 -2.01 7.71 1.35
C GLY A 249 -1.63 9.20 1.46
N ARG A 250 -0.78 9.68 0.57
CA ARG A 250 -0.40 11.12 0.53
C ARG A 250 -1.53 12.00 0.05
N LEU A 251 -2.47 11.49 -0.79
CA LEU A 251 -3.69 12.24 -1.11
C LEU A 251 -4.61 12.37 0.11
N PHE A 252 -4.72 11.31 0.94
CA PHE A 252 -5.45 11.40 2.22
C PHE A 252 -4.84 12.44 3.16
N ASP A 253 -3.51 12.46 3.30
CA ASP A 253 -2.83 13.45 4.14
C ASP A 253 -3.04 14.88 3.63
N ALA A 254 -2.93 15.07 2.31
CA ALA A 254 -3.20 16.36 1.69
C ALA A 254 -4.66 16.81 1.90
N ALA A 255 -5.63 15.92 1.71
CA ALA A 255 -7.03 16.22 1.95
C ALA A 255 -7.31 16.56 3.41
N ALA A 256 -6.74 15.81 4.36
CA ALA A 256 -6.89 16.09 5.79
C ALA A 256 -6.29 17.43 6.19
N ALA A 257 -5.13 17.80 5.63
CA ALA A 257 -4.49 19.09 5.87
C ALA A 257 -5.26 20.27 5.25
N LEU A 258 -5.81 20.07 4.03
CA LEU A 258 -6.62 21.09 3.33
C LEU A 258 -7.96 21.35 4.00
N LEU A 259 -8.57 20.29 4.55
CA LEU A 259 -9.82 20.36 5.32
C LEU A 259 -9.61 20.73 6.80
N GLU A 260 -8.39 21.06 7.20
CA GLU A 260 -8.00 21.43 8.56
C GLU A 260 -8.35 20.35 9.62
N VAL A 261 -8.44 19.09 9.20
CA VAL A 261 -8.72 17.93 10.08
C VAL A 261 -7.44 17.47 10.77
N CYS A 262 -6.34 17.30 9.99
CA CYS A 262 -5.04 16.89 10.52
C CYS A 262 -3.91 17.41 9.60
N SER A 263 -3.07 18.29 10.11
CA SER A 263 -1.94 18.86 9.35
C SER A 263 -0.59 18.21 9.68
N VAL A 264 -0.48 17.62 10.88
CA VAL A 264 0.72 16.92 11.38
C VAL A 264 0.27 15.66 12.12
N SER A 265 0.75 14.52 11.69
CA SER A 265 0.43 13.21 12.30
C SER A 265 1.42 12.87 13.41
N ARG A 266 0.93 12.32 14.51
CA ARG A 266 1.71 11.80 15.64
C ARG A 266 2.05 10.33 15.49
N PHE A 267 1.30 9.62 14.64
CA PHE A 267 1.48 8.22 14.30
C PHE A 267 1.02 7.98 12.85
N GLU A 268 1.48 6.90 12.26
CA GLU A 268 1.20 6.57 10.86
C GLU A 268 -0.30 6.37 10.60
N GLY A 269 -0.80 6.97 9.51
CA GLY A 269 -2.20 6.87 9.09
C GLY A 269 -3.19 7.72 9.89
N GLN A 270 -2.74 8.52 10.88
CA GLN A 270 -3.62 9.37 11.70
C GLN A 270 -4.50 10.28 10.84
N ALA A 271 -3.91 11.00 9.88
CA ALA A 271 -4.64 11.93 9.03
C ALA A 271 -5.76 11.23 8.24
N ALA A 272 -5.49 10.04 7.69
CA ALA A 272 -6.49 9.25 6.97
C ALA A 272 -7.60 8.74 7.90
N MET A 273 -7.28 8.33 9.13
CA MET A 273 -8.27 7.89 10.13
C MET A 273 -9.15 9.05 10.60
N GLU A 274 -8.58 10.21 10.92
CA GLU A 274 -9.34 11.38 11.33
C GLU A 274 -10.26 11.87 10.20
N LEU A 275 -9.79 11.80 8.94
CA LEU A 275 -10.59 12.11 7.78
C LEU A 275 -11.74 11.11 7.58
N GLU A 276 -11.51 9.80 7.81
CA GLU A 276 -12.57 8.77 7.81
C GLU A 276 -13.61 9.08 8.87
N PHE A 277 -13.20 9.42 10.10
CA PHE A 277 -14.13 9.75 11.17
C PHE A 277 -14.92 11.05 10.89
N ALA A 278 -14.28 12.06 10.31
CA ALA A 278 -14.97 13.26 9.87
C ALA A 278 -16.03 12.92 8.80
N ALA A 279 -15.66 12.14 7.80
CA ALA A 279 -16.54 11.72 6.72
C ALA A 279 -17.80 10.98 7.21
N ARG A 280 -17.66 10.10 8.21
CA ARG A 280 -18.79 9.34 8.77
C ARG A 280 -19.84 10.21 9.45
N ARG A 281 -19.49 11.42 9.88
CA ARG A 281 -20.46 12.37 10.47
C ARG A 281 -21.41 12.98 9.43
N ALA A 282 -21.07 12.87 8.15
CA ALA A 282 -21.92 13.39 7.06
C ALA A 282 -23.15 12.49 6.77
N GLY A 283 -23.20 11.26 7.32
CA GLY A 283 -24.20 10.26 6.94
C GLY A 283 -23.88 9.61 5.59
N PRO A 284 -24.90 9.29 4.76
CA PRO A 284 -24.68 8.71 3.44
C PRO A 284 -23.76 9.59 2.59
N PRO A 285 -22.75 9.02 1.90
CA PRO A 285 -21.80 9.83 1.14
C PRO A 285 -22.51 10.53 -0.04
N PRO A 286 -22.22 11.82 -0.24
CA PRO A 286 -22.74 12.57 -1.38
C PRO A 286 -22.10 12.08 -2.70
N PRO A 287 -22.62 12.48 -3.87
CA PRO A 287 -22.02 12.18 -5.16
C PRO A 287 -20.54 12.58 -5.23
N ALA A 288 -19.74 11.81 -5.99
CA ALA A 288 -18.32 12.06 -6.17
C ALA A 288 -18.02 13.45 -6.76
N TYR A 289 -16.87 14.01 -6.42
CA TYR A 289 -16.30 15.16 -7.13
C TYR A 289 -15.88 14.76 -8.56
N PRO A 290 -15.75 15.74 -9.47
CA PRO A 290 -15.23 15.47 -10.80
C PRO A 290 -13.76 15.04 -10.75
N PHE A 291 -13.38 14.11 -11.61
CA PHE A 291 -12.01 13.70 -11.90
C PHE A 291 -11.86 13.39 -13.39
N ARG A 292 -10.66 13.17 -13.87
CA ARG A 292 -10.41 12.78 -15.25
C ARG A 292 -9.59 11.49 -15.28
N CYS A 293 -9.87 10.64 -16.27
CA CYS A 293 -9.01 9.50 -16.60
C CYS A 293 -8.36 9.80 -17.95
N VAL A 294 -7.06 10.03 -17.96
CA VAL A 294 -6.30 10.44 -19.14
C VAL A 294 -5.36 9.32 -19.56
N ARG A 295 -5.19 9.12 -20.86
CA ARG A 295 -4.16 8.23 -21.40
C ARG A 295 -3.27 9.04 -22.35
N SER A 296 -1.97 8.93 -22.19
CA SER A 296 -1.00 9.53 -23.08
C SER A 296 -0.22 8.45 -23.81
N GLY A 297 -0.40 8.35 -25.13
CA GLY A 297 0.51 7.68 -26.05
C GLY A 297 1.00 6.26 -25.71
N GLY A 298 0.13 5.34 -25.24
CA GLY A 298 0.53 3.95 -24.93
C GLY A 298 1.02 3.71 -23.51
N ALA A 299 1.18 4.76 -22.70
CA ALA A 299 1.51 4.69 -21.28
C ALA A 299 0.33 4.19 -20.43
N ALA A 300 0.60 3.86 -19.16
CA ALA A 300 -0.42 3.57 -18.17
C ALA A 300 -1.42 4.74 -18.04
N ALA A 301 -2.69 4.45 -17.77
CA ALA A 301 -3.70 5.47 -17.59
C ALA A 301 -3.40 6.33 -16.34
N GLU A 302 -3.65 7.64 -16.42
CA GLU A 302 -3.50 8.55 -15.28
C GLU A 302 -4.88 9.01 -14.81
N LEU A 303 -5.15 8.85 -13.52
CA LEU A 303 -6.30 9.46 -12.85
C LEU A 303 -5.92 10.83 -12.33
N ASP A 304 -6.43 11.86 -13.01
CA ASP A 304 -6.17 13.26 -12.67
C ASP A 304 -7.15 13.74 -11.60
N TRP A 305 -6.67 13.88 -10.40
CA TRP A 305 -7.38 14.33 -9.20
C TRP A 305 -7.48 15.86 -9.09
N ARG A 306 -6.87 16.65 -9.97
CA ARG A 306 -6.88 18.12 -9.88
C ARG A 306 -8.31 18.71 -9.86
N PRO A 307 -9.27 18.26 -10.70
CA PRO A 307 -10.65 18.73 -10.60
C PRO A 307 -11.29 18.38 -9.25
N THR A 308 -10.96 17.24 -8.68
CA THR A 308 -11.43 16.79 -7.35
C THR A 308 -11.02 17.78 -6.27
N PHE A 309 -9.73 18.11 -6.20
CA PHE A 309 -9.24 19.02 -5.16
C PHE A 309 -9.68 20.48 -5.39
N ALA A 310 -9.88 20.92 -6.63
CA ALA A 310 -10.47 22.24 -6.91
C ALA A 310 -11.91 22.30 -6.36
N ALA A 311 -12.73 21.28 -6.59
CA ALA A 311 -14.09 21.23 -6.08
C ALA A 311 -14.15 21.06 -4.55
N LEU A 312 -13.26 20.24 -3.97
CA LEU A 312 -13.14 20.07 -2.52
C LEU A 312 -12.80 21.39 -1.81
N LEU A 313 -11.86 22.16 -2.34
CA LEU A 313 -11.48 23.46 -1.77
C LEU A 313 -12.64 24.48 -1.88
N ALA A 314 -13.34 24.51 -3.00
CA ALA A 314 -14.49 25.40 -3.18
C ALA A 314 -15.62 25.05 -2.20
N GLU A 315 -15.92 23.76 -2.02
CA GLU A 315 -16.94 23.31 -1.07
C GLU A 315 -16.51 23.56 0.38
N HIS A 316 -15.25 23.30 0.73
CA HIS A 316 -14.73 23.55 2.09
C HIS A 316 -14.81 25.03 2.45
N ALA A 317 -14.48 25.95 1.54
CA ALA A 317 -14.58 27.39 1.76
C ALA A 317 -16.01 27.86 2.05
N ALA A 318 -17.02 27.15 1.54
CA ALA A 318 -18.44 27.44 1.77
C ALA A 318 -19.05 26.65 2.95
N ALA A 319 -18.37 25.62 3.43
CA ALA A 319 -18.88 24.69 4.44
C ALA A 319 -18.52 25.12 5.86
N GLN A 320 -19.42 24.83 6.82
CA GLN A 320 -19.15 25.02 8.26
C GLN A 320 -18.44 23.81 8.91
N SER A 321 -18.32 22.69 8.19
CA SER A 321 -17.77 21.43 8.72
C SER A 321 -17.02 20.66 7.62
N PRO A 322 -15.93 19.97 7.93
CA PRO A 322 -15.20 19.12 6.98
C PRO A 322 -15.93 17.82 6.63
N ALA A 323 -17.06 17.49 7.28
CA ALA A 323 -17.72 16.19 7.18
C ALA A 323 -18.16 15.87 5.74
N ILE A 324 -18.88 16.76 5.09
CA ILE A 324 -19.38 16.56 3.71
C ILE A 324 -18.22 16.51 2.71
N PRO A 325 -17.26 17.46 2.68
CA PRO A 325 -16.11 17.37 1.79
C PRO A 325 -15.29 16.07 2.00
N ALA A 326 -15.09 15.64 3.25
CA ALA A 326 -14.39 14.38 3.56
C ALA A 326 -15.15 13.16 3.04
N ALA A 327 -16.48 13.09 3.22
CA ALA A 327 -17.29 11.98 2.71
C ALA A 327 -17.29 11.93 1.16
N ARG A 328 -17.41 13.08 0.52
CA ARG A 328 -17.36 13.20 -0.94
C ARG A 328 -15.99 12.84 -1.50
N PHE A 329 -14.90 13.18 -0.81
CA PHE A 329 -13.55 12.74 -1.16
C PHE A 329 -13.43 11.21 -1.18
N HIS A 330 -13.91 10.51 -0.14
CA HIS A 330 -13.93 9.05 -0.11
C HIS A 330 -14.78 8.46 -1.25
N ALA A 331 -15.95 9.03 -1.51
CA ALA A 331 -16.81 8.62 -2.63
C ALA A 331 -16.10 8.81 -3.98
N THR A 332 -15.33 9.89 -4.14
CA THR A 332 -14.55 10.17 -5.35
C THR A 332 -13.45 9.14 -5.58
N LEU A 333 -12.68 8.79 -4.54
CA LEU A 333 -11.65 7.75 -4.63
C LEU A 333 -12.27 6.40 -5.01
N ALA A 334 -13.41 6.03 -4.41
CA ALA A 334 -14.13 4.82 -4.80
C ALA A 334 -14.63 4.87 -6.26
N ALA A 335 -15.10 6.02 -6.74
CA ALA A 335 -15.50 6.21 -8.14
C ALA A 335 -14.31 6.09 -9.10
N MET A 336 -13.13 6.58 -8.73
CA MET A 336 -11.89 6.40 -9.50
C MET A 336 -11.52 4.93 -9.66
N ILE A 337 -11.68 4.11 -8.60
CA ILE A 337 -11.45 2.67 -8.64
C ILE A 337 -12.41 2.01 -9.65
N VAL A 338 -13.69 2.35 -9.58
CA VAL A 338 -14.71 1.79 -10.50
C VAL A 338 -14.42 2.19 -11.95
N ALA A 339 -14.06 3.44 -12.19
CA ALA A 339 -13.74 3.93 -13.53
C ALA A 339 -12.54 3.18 -14.15
N MET A 340 -11.51 2.91 -13.36
CA MET A 340 -10.37 2.10 -13.83
C MET A 340 -10.74 0.64 -14.06
N ALA A 341 -11.57 0.03 -13.19
CA ALA A 341 -12.06 -1.33 -13.40
C ALA A 341 -12.87 -1.46 -14.69
N GLN A 342 -13.76 -0.50 -14.96
CA GLN A 342 -14.54 -0.43 -16.22
C GLN A 342 -13.64 -0.28 -17.45
N ARG A 343 -12.59 0.51 -17.34
CA ARG A 343 -11.62 0.72 -18.41
C ARG A 343 -10.81 -0.54 -18.72
N GLU A 344 -10.34 -1.25 -17.69
CA GLU A 344 -9.48 -2.43 -17.86
C GLU A 344 -10.29 -3.71 -18.13
N GLY A 345 -11.57 -3.76 -17.78
CA GLY A 345 -12.50 -4.83 -18.14
C GLY A 345 -12.22 -6.19 -17.47
N ARG A 346 -11.35 -6.26 -16.46
CA ARG A 346 -11.06 -7.49 -15.72
C ARG A 346 -12.14 -7.71 -14.66
N GLU A 347 -12.83 -8.84 -14.72
CA GLU A 347 -13.96 -9.16 -13.83
C GLU A 347 -13.58 -9.13 -12.34
N ARG A 348 -12.38 -9.68 -12.00
CA ARG A 348 -11.88 -9.76 -10.62
C ARG A 348 -11.07 -8.53 -10.29
N VAL A 349 -11.42 -7.85 -9.19
CA VAL A 349 -10.73 -6.65 -8.72
C VAL A 349 -10.22 -6.89 -7.30
N LEU A 350 -8.91 -6.85 -7.11
CA LEU A 350 -8.24 -6.99 -5.81
C LEU A 350 -8.06 -5.60 -5.20
N LEU A 351 -8.47 -5.42 -3.94
CA LEU A 351 -8.33 -4.18 -3.18
C LEU A 351 -7.28 -4.42 -2.09
N THR A 352 -6.07 -3.86 -2.26
CA THR A 352 -4.89 -4.14 -1.44
C THR A 352 -4.02 -2.90 -1.23
N GLY A 353 -3.15 -2.92 -0.22
CA GLY A 353 -2.38 -1.78 0.25
C GLY A 353 -3.00 -1.13 1.50
N GLY A 354 -2.18 -0.38 2.24
CA GLY A 354 -2.54 0.19 3.55
C GLY A 354 -3.76 1.10 3.55
N CYS A 355 -4.08 1.76 2.41
CA CYS A 355 -5.26 2.61 2.29
C CYS A 355 -6.57 1.84 2.45
N PHE A 356 -6.61 0.53 2.17
CA PHE A 356 -7.80 -0.30 2.37
C PHE A 356 -8.00 -0.78 3.81
N GLN A 357 -7.21 -0.29 4.75
CA GLN A 357 -7.57 -0.27 6.16
C GLN A 357 -8.69 0.75 6.47
N ASN A 358 -8.85 1.78 5.62
CA ASN A 358 -9.96 2.73 5.70
C ASN A 358 -11.26 2.03 5.31
N ARG A 359 -12.12 1.76 6.30
CA ARG A 359 -13.36 1.00 6.12
C ARG A 359 -14.33 1.72 5.18
N LEU A 360 -14.45 3.05 5.29
CA LEU A 360 -15.37 3.81 4.44
C LEU A 360 -14.97 3.72 2.97
N LEU A 361 -13.68 3.91 2.66
CA LEU A 361 -13.17 3.75 1.29
C LEU A 361 -13.43 2.33 0.78
N LEU A 362 -13.09 1.32 1.56
CA LEU A 362 -13.21 -0.08 1.16
C LEU A 362 -14.67 -0.47 0.92
N GLU A 363 -15.59 -0.13 1.81
CA GLU A 363 -17.02 -0.42 1.66
C GLU A 363 -17.62 0.29 0.44
N LEU A 364 -17.25 1.55 0.19
CA LEU A 364 -17.69 2.30 -1.00
C LEU A 364 -17.14 1.69 -2.30
N ALA A 365 -15.88 1.29 -2.31
CA ALA A 365 -15.25 0.63 -3.47
C ALA A 365 -15.92 -0.72 -3.76
N ILE A 366 -16.13 -1.57 -2.72
CA ILE A 366 -16.83 -2.85 -2.85
C ILE A 366 -18.24 -2.65 -3.43
N ALA A 367 -19.00 -1.73 -2.85
CA ALA A 367 -20.38 -1.47 -3.30
C ALA A 367 -20.41 -0.92 -4.73
N GLY A 368 -19.49 0.00 -5.08
CA GLY A 368 -19.38 0.57 -6.42
C GLY A 368 -19.01 -0.46 -7.48
N LEU A 369 -18.00 -1.29 -7.20
CA LEU A 369 -17.56 -2.36 -8.10
C LEU A 369 -18.64 -3.41 -8.32
N ARG A 370 -19.34 -3.85 -7.27
CA ARG A 370 -20.46 -4.81 -7.39
C ARG A 370 -21.60 -4.25 -8.24
N ARG A 371 -21.98 -2.98 -8.05
CA ARG A 371 -23.01 -2.32 -8.87
C ARG A 371 -22.60 -2.21 -10.35
N ALA A 372 -21.30 -2.08 -10.61
CA ALA A 372 -20.75 -2.04 -11.97
C ALA A 372 -20.51 -3.44 -12.59
N GLY A 373 -20.90 -4.54 -11.90
CA GLY A 373 -20.78 -5.92 -12.39
C GLY A 373 -19.44 -6.60 -12.12
N PHE A 374 -18.54 -5.97 -11.37
CA PHE A 374 -17.25 -6.55 -11.00
C PHE A 374 -17.33 -7.40 -9.73
N ARG A 375 -16.33 -8.25 -9.53
CA ARG A 375 -16.15 -9.12 -8.37
C ARG A 375 -14.98 -8.60 -7.51
N PRO A 376 -15.24 -7.76 -6.49
CA PRO A 376 -14.20 -7.26 -5.59
C PRO A 376 -13.76 -8.31 -4.57
N TYR A 377 -12.46 -8.37 -4.34
CA TYR A 377 -11.79 -9.18 -3.34
C TYR A 377 -10.87 -8.31 -2.49
N TRP A 378 -10.77 -8.58 -1.20
CA TRP A 378 -9.96 -7.83 -0.25
C TRP A 378 -9.42 -8.73 0.85
N HIS A 379 -8.49 -8.23 1.62
CA HIS A 379 -7.86 -8.97 2.71
C HIS A 379 -8.80 -9.24 3.88
N GLN A 380 -8.67 -10.41 4.50
CA GLN A 380 -9.44 -10.85 5.65
C GLN A 380 -8.54 -11.45 6.74
N ARG A 381 -7.68 -12.43 6.41
CA ARG A 381 -6.79 -13.14 7.34
C ARG A 381 -5.38 -12.57 7.37
N VAL A 382 -5.00 -11.80 6.38
CA VAL A 382 -3.69 -11.16 6.22
C VAL A 382 -3.90 -9.65 6.15
N PRO A 383 -3.04 -8.83 6.79
CA PRO A 383 -3.17 -7.38 6.72
C PRO A 383 -3.09 -6.85 5.28
N PRO A 384 -3.91 -5.86 4.90
CA PRO A 384 -3.86 -5.27 3.57
C PRO A 384 -2.59 -4.43 3.32
N GLY A 385 -1.97 -3.88 4.37
CA GLY A 385 -0.69 -3.16 4.30
C GLY A 385 0.52 -4.08 4.42
N ASP A 386 1.68 -3.50 4.78
CA ASP A 386 3.00 -4.14 4.76
C ASP A 386 3.11 -5.45 5.54
N GLY A 387 2.26 -5.64 6.57
CA GLY A 387 2.17 -6.91 7.29
C GLY A 387 1.76 -8.12 6.43
N GLY A 388 1.26 -7.88 5.21
CA GLY A 388 0.94 -8.93 4.23
C GLY A 388 2.02 -9.18 3.18
N LEU A 389 3.04 -8.33 3.09
CA LEU A 389 4.04 -8.37 2.00
C LEU A 389 4.80 -9.69 1.93
N ALA A 390 5.17 -10.27 3.08
CA ALA A 390 5.90 -11.54 3.11
C ALA A 390 5.13 -12.68 2.43
N LEU A 391 3.79 -12.73 2.55
CA LEU A 391 2.97 -13.67 1.79
C LEU A 391 3.10 -13.43 0.28
N GLY A 392 2.95 -12.18 -0.14
CA GLY A 392 3.01 -11.82 -1.56
C GLY A 392 4.38 -12.08 -2.19
N GLN A 393 5.46 -11.82 -1.45
CA GLN A 393 6.82 -12.15 -1.87
C GLN A 393 6.98 -13.65 -2.08
N ALA A 394 6.48 -14.47 -1.15
CA ALA A 394 6.54 -15.92 -1.27
C ALA A 394 5.74 -16.43 -2.49
N VAL A 395 4.55 -15.88 -2.73
CA VAL A 395 3.69 -16.25 -3.86
C VAL A 395 4.32 -15.82 -5.20
N ALA A 396 4.91 -14.64 -5.28
CA ALA A 396 5.59 -14.17 -6.48
C ALA A 396 6.71 -15.13 -6.90
N VAL A 397 7.55 -15.55 -5.95
CA VAL A 397 8.65 -16.50 -6.21
C VAL A 397 8.12 -17.87 -6.58
N ALA A 398 7.05 -18.38 -5.93
CA ALA A 398 6.44 -19.67 -6.28
C ALA A 398 5.92 -19.68 -7.74
N ARG A 399 5.45 -18.54 -8.26
CA ARG A 399 4.96 -18.40 -9.64
C ARG A 399 6.10 -18.37 -10.65
N GLN A 400 7.19 -17.69 -10.36
CA GLN A 400 8.38 -17.64 -11.24
C GLN A 400 9.06 -19.00 -11.34
N ALA A 401 9.22 -19.73 -10.23
CA ALA A 401 9.87 -21.03 -10.21
C ALA A 401 9.14 -22.10 -11.08
N ASN A 402 7.81 -22.06 -11.09
CA ASN A 402 7.03 -22.98 -11.91
C ASN A 402 7.03 -22.61 -13.41
N GLY A 403 7.34 -21.36 -13.77
CA GLY A 403 7.54 -20.92 -15.16
C GLY A 403 8.83 -21.47 -15.76
N GLU A 404 9.92 -21.45 -14.97
CA GLU A 404 11.22 -22.00 -15.40
C GLU A 404 11.19 -23.53 -15.63
N GLU A 405 10.41 -24.27 -14.85
CA GLU A 405 10.23 -25.73 -15.07
C GLU A 405 9.36 -26.05 -16.29
N GLY A 406 8.40 -25.18 -16.64
CA GLY A 406 7.54 -25.33 -17.80
C GLY A 406 8.27 -25.17 -19.14
N ASP A 407 9.17 -24.19 -19.23
CA ASP A 407 10.00 -23.96 -20.43
C ASP A 407 11.10 -25.00 -20.60
N GLY A 408 11.65 -25.50 -19.50
CA GLY A 408 12.66 -26.60 -19.52
C GLY A 408 12.11 -27.92 -20.07
N CYS A 409 10.84 -28.22 -19.88
CA CYS A 409 10.21 -29.42 -20.39
C CYS A 409 9.84 -29.34 -21.88
N ALA A 410 9.57 -28.14 -22.40
CA ALA A 410 9.28 -27.89 -23.81
C ALA A 410 10.54 -27.93 -24.70
N SER A 411 11.72 -27.61 -24.15
CA SER A 411 12.98 -27.66 -24.88
C SER A 411 13.59 -29.07 -24.98
N ALA A 412 13.27 -30.00 -24.07
CA ALA A 412 13.77 -31.35 -24.09
C ALA A 412 13.07 -32.27 -25.13
N SER A 413 11.93 -31.86 -25.69
CA SER A 413 11.18 -32.63 -26.71
C SER A 413 11.50 -32.30 -28.17
N ARG A 414 12.45 -31.37 -28.43
CA ARG A 414 12.85 -30.95 -29.80
C ARG A 414 14.22 -31.43 -30.26
N VAL A 415 14.82 -32.42 -29.61
CA VAL A 415 16.04 -33.10 -30.12
C VAL A 415 15.78 -34.58 -30.18
N LYS A 416 15.04 -35.02 -31.21
CA LYS A 416 15.09 -36.36 -31.86
C LYS A 416 14.11 -36.40 -33.02
N SER A 417 14.54 -35.99 -34.18
CA SER A 417 14.21 -36.62 -35.49
C SER A 417 15.04 -35.95 -36.59
#